data_838aea02c3a22584d828f2bfd3926603
#
_entry.id   838aea02c3a22584d828f2bfd3926603
#
_cell.length_a   1.000
_cell.length_b   1.000
_cell.length_c   1.000
_cell.angle_alpha   90.00
_cell.angle_beta   90.00
_cell.angle_gamma   90.00
#
_symmetry.space_group_name_H-M   'P 1'
#
loop_
_entity.id
_entity.type
_entity.pdbx_description
1 polymer ?
#
loop_
_entity_poly.entity_id
_entity_poly.type
_entity_poly.pdbx_seq_one_letter_code
_entity_poly.pdbx_strand_id
1 'polypeptide(L)'
;MVFNDVQSSPAHGLMVDESTDVSHHGLMVLYLKFLMNGVFVVVIWRIIEVHEATALALFAIIKLAYEQDMIPKRLLLSFASDGATVMTGVDNGVAVLLRDRFMVFMVLCHCIAHRHALACADATEGNHVAIFLSRCCMKY
;
A
#
# COMPACT_ATOMS: atom_id res chain seq x y z
N MET A 1 -16.30 -14.42 -2.29
CA MET A 1 -17.08 -13.39 -3.01
C MET A 1 -16.18 -12.31 -3.58
N VAL A 2 -15.46 -11.54 -2.78
CA VAL A 2 -14.53 -10.48 -3.28
C VAL A 2 -13.46 -10.99 -4.28
N PHE A 3 -12.95 -12.19 -4.12
CA PHE A 3 -11.90 -12.73 -5.00
C PHE A 3 -12.37 -12.98 -6.43
N ASN A 4 -13.62 -13.45 -6.62
CA ASN A 4 -14.17 -13.62 -7.95
C ASN A 4 -14.36 -12.28 -8.67
N ASP A 5 -14.69 -11.24 -7.92
CA ASP A 5 -14.90 -9.89 -8.48
C ASP A 5 -13.56 -9.28 -8.94
N VAL A 6 -12.48 -9.43 -8.16
CA VAL A 6 -11.14 -9.01 -8.54
C VAL A 6 -10.62 -9.79 -9.77
N GLN A 7 -10.85 -11.10 -9.81
CA GLN A 7 -10.45 -11.94 -10.95
C GLN A 7 -11.20 -11.59 -12.24
N SER A 8 -12.44 -11.10 -12.11
CA SER A 8 -13.27 -10.66 -13.23
C SER A 8 -13.01 -9.22 -13.67
N SER A 9 -12.29 -8.45 -12.85
CA SER A 9 -11.93 -7.06 -13.18
C SER A 9 -10.86 -7.03 -14.28
N PRO A 10 -10.95 -6.10 -15.24
CA PRO A 10 -9.96 -5.96 -16.29
C PRO A 10 -8.59 -5.52 -15.76
N ALA A 11 -8.55 -4.92 -14.57
CA ALA A 11 -7.34 -4.46 -13.92
C ALA A 11 -7.59 -4.24 -12.42
N HIS A 12 -6.51 -4.24 -11.64
CA HIS A 12 -6.56 -3.89 -10.22
C HIS A 12 -5.32 -3.11 -9.78
N GLY A 13 -5.45 -2.41 -8.66
CA GLY A 13 -4.36 -1.76 -7.95
C GLY A 13 -4.13 -2.42 -6.59
N LEU A 14 -2.89 -2.50 -6.17
CA LEU A 14 -2.48 -2.90 -4.83
C LEU A 14 -2.11 -1.66 -4.03
N MET A 15 -2.65 -1.53 -2.83
CA MET A 15 -2.23 -0.51 -1.87
C MET A 15 -1.71 -1.22 -0.62
N VAL A 16 -0.60 -0.73 -0.10
CA VAL A 16 0.04 -1.27 1.10
C VAL A 16 0.18 -0.15 2.11
N ASP A 17 -0.22 -0.44 3.33
CA ASP A 17 -0.05 0.42 4.49
C ASP A 17 0.63 -0.37 5.61
N GLU A 18 1.71 0.18 6.16
CA GLU A 18 2.39 -0.41 7.30
C GLU A 18 1.91 0.29 8.58
N SER A 19 1.53 -0.51 9.56
CA SER A 19 1.12 -0.04 10.88
C SER A 19 1.89 -0.82 11.94
N THR A 20 2.13 -0.17 13.07
CA THR A 20 2.70 -0.85 14.23
C THR A 20 1.61 -1.00 15.28
N ASP A 21 1.35 -2.24 15.68
CA ASP A 21 0.41 -2.52 16.76
C ASP A 21 0.95 -2.02 18.12
N VAL A 22 0.05 -1.87 19.08
CA VAL A 22 0.38 -1.51 20.49
C VAL A 22 1.41 -2.47 21.11
N SER A 23 1.46 -3.71 20.61
CA SER A 23 2.43 -4.75 20.99
C SER A 23 3.80 -4.61 20.29
N HIS A 24 4.04 -3.54 19.53
CA HIS A 24 5.24 -3.33 18.71
C HIS A 24 5.43 -4.35 17.57
N HIS A 25 4.39 -5.06 17.17
CA HIS A 25 4.44 -5.93 16.01
C HIS A 25 4.11 -5.12 14.76
N GLY A 26 4.93 -5.28 13.72
CA GLY A 26 4.67 -4.68 12.41
C GLY A 26 3.48 -5.39 11.76
N LEU A 27 2.48 -4.62 11.36
CA LEU A 27 1.34 -5.11 10.61
C LEU A 27 1.37 -4.49 9.21
N MET A 28 1.22 -5.32 8.19
CA MET A 28 1.04 -4.88 6.81
C MET A 28 -0.42 -5.10 6.40
N VAL A 29 -1.08 -4.02 6.03
CA VAL A 29 -2.44 -4.06 5.51
C VAL A 29 -2.39 -3.96 3.99
N LEU A 30 -2.94 -4.96 3.33
CA LEU A 30 -3.07 -5.01 1.87
C LEU A 30 -4.50 -4.66 1.47
N TYR A 31 -4.62 -3.70 0.57
CA TYR A 31 -5.89 -3.31 -0.04
C TYR A 31 -5.86 -3.60 -1.53
N LEU A 32 -6.98 -4.03 -2.06
CA LEU A 32 -7.19 -4.13 -3.51
C LEU A 32 -8.19 -3.07 -3.96
N LYS A 33 -7.82 -2.36 -5.03
CA LYS A 33 -8.69 -1.45 -5.74
C LYS A 33 -8.98 -2.03 -7.12
N PHE A 34 -10.23 -2.25 -7.46
CA PHE A 34 -10.63 -2.85 -8.72
C PHE A 34 -11.97 -2.29 -9.21
N LEU A 35 -12.32 -2.62 -10.44
CA LEU A 35 -13.57 -2.19 -11.06
C LEU A 35 -14.64 -3.28 -10.90
N MET A 36 -15.76 -2.94 -10.26
CA MET A 36 -16.90 -3.81 -10.09
C MET A 36 -18.16 -3.10 -10.62
N ASN A 37 -18.81 -3.67 -11.62
CA ASN A 37 -20.00 -3.10 -12.25
C ASN A 37 -19.84 -1.63 -12.68
N GLY A 38 -18.67 -1.26 -13.20
CA GLY A 38 -18.38 0.11 -13.64
C GLY A 38 -17.99 1.08 -12.52
N VAL A 39 -17.92 0.65 -11.28
CA VAL A 39 -17.54 1.46 -10.12
C VAL A 39 -16.22 0.98 -9.52
N PHE A 40 -15.35 1.91 -9.14
CA PHE A 40 -14.14 1.57 -8.39
C PHE A 40 -14.49 1.21 -6.94
N VAL A 41 -14.04 0.04 -6.54
CA VAL A 41 -14.19 -0.49 -5.18
C VAL A 41 -12.82 -0.67 -4.56
N VAL A 42 -12.68 -0.31 -3.28
CA VAL A 42 -11.48 -0.57 -2.48
C VAL A 42 -11.89 -1.48 -1.33
N VAL A 43 -11.16 -2.56 -1.14
CA VAL A 43 -11.40 -3.52 -0.07
C VAL A 43 -10.12 -3.79 0.70
N ILE A 44 -10.23 -4.04 2.00
CA ILE A 44 -9.16 -4.65 2.76
C ILE A 44 -9.07 -6.10 2.29
N TRP A 45 -7.90 -6.45 1.77
CA TRP A 45 -7.66 -7.79 1.26
C TRP A 45 -7.07 -8.71 2.33
N ARG A 46 -5.97 -8.27 2.96
CA ARG A 46 -5.31 -9.03 4.02
C ARG A 46 -4.69 -8.10 5.05
N ILE A 47 -4.59 -8.61 6.28
CA ILE A 47 -3.79 -8.02 7.35
C ILE A 47 -2.79 -9.10 7.75
N ILE A 48 -1.50 -8.80 7.66
CA ILE A 48 -0.42 -9.78 7.82
C ILE A 48 0.61 -9.23 8.81
N GLU A 49 0.97 -10.03 9.78
CA GLU A 49 2.06 -9.70 10.69
C GLU A 49 3.40 -9.81 9.96
N VAL A 50 4.25 -8.78 10.12
CA VAL A 50 5.54 -8.67 9.47
C VAL A 50 6.64 -8.76 10.52
N HIS A 51 7.46 -9.81 10.42
CA HIS A 51 8.59 -10.01 11.31
C HIS A 51 9.88 -9.40 10.77
N GLU A 52 9.95 -9.22 9.46
CA GLU A 52 11.10 -8.65 8.76
C GLU A 52 10.64 -7.65 7.69
N ALA A 53 10.98 -6.38 7.88
CA ALA A 53 10.59 -5.28 6.99
C ALA A 53 11.63 -5.04 5.88
N THR A 54 12.18 -6.10 5.26
CA THR A 54 12.99 -5.97 4.05
C THR A 54 12.12 -6.02 2.80
N ALA A 55 12.56 -5.35 1.73
CA ALA A 55 11.81 -5.33 0.47
C ALA A 55 11.58 -6.75 -0.09
N LEU A 56 12.54 -7.66 0.06
CA LEU A 56 12.41 -9.04 -0.37
C LEU A 56 11.39 -9.81 0.46
N ALA A 57 11.39 -9.65 1.78
CA ALA A 57 10.43 -10.30 2.67
C ALA A 57 9.00 -9.81 2.40
N LEU A 58 8.81 -8.48 2.30
CA LEU A 58 7.52 -7.87 1.99
C LEU A 58 7.01 -8.30 0.60
N PHE A 59 7.88 -8.31 -0.41
CA PHE A 59 7.54 -8.82 -1.74
C PHE A 59 7.14 -10.30 -1.70
N ALA A 60 7.86 -11.14 -0.94
CA ALA A 60 7.54 -12.57 -0.81
C ALA A 60 6.15 -12.78 -0.18
N ILE A 61 5.80 -11.99 0.83
CA ILE A 61 4.48 -12.02 1.47
C ILE A 61 3.39 -11.63 0.45
N ILE A 62 3.58 -10.54 -0.29
CA ILE A 62 2.63 -10.09 -1.31
C ILE A 62 2.49 -11.17 -2.40
N LYS A 63 3.60 -11.70 -2.89
CA LYS A 63 3.60 -12.75 -3.91
C LYS A 63 2.81 -13.98 -3.45
N LEU A 64 3.04 -14.43 -2.22
CA LEU A 64 2.34 -15.58 -1.64
C LEU A 64 0.83 -15.31 -1.54
N ALA A 65 0.42 -14.12 -1.11
CA ALA A 65 -0.98 -13.73 -1.05
C ALA A 65 -1.66 -13.79 -2.43
N TYR A 66 -1.00 -13.27 -3.47
CA TYR A 66 -1.49 -13.36 -4.86
C TYR A 66 -1.66 -14.81 -5.34
N GLU A 67 -0.72 -15.69 -4.97
CA GLU A 67 -0.75 -17.11 -5.35
C GLU A 67 -1.85 -17.88 -4.62
N GLN A 68 -2.01 -17.66 -3.33
CA GLN A 68 -3.04 -18.31 -2.52
C GLN A 68 -4.45 -17.95 -2.97
N ASP A 69 -4.69 -16.69 -3.33
CA ASP A 69 -6.02 -16.22 -3.74
C ASP A 69 -6.20 -16.24 -5.28
N MET A 70 -5.22 -16.76 -6.01
CA MET A 70 -5.23 -16.90 -7.47
C MET A 70 -5.54 -15.59 -8.20
N ILE A 71 -5.09 -14.45 -7.65
CA ILE A 71 -5.29 -13.14 -8.28
C ILE A 71 -4.32 -13.00 -9.46
N PRO A 72 -4.81 -12.59 -10.66
CA PRO A 72 -3.97 -12.49 -11.85
C PRO A 72 -2.93 -11.36 -11.73
N LYS A 73 -1.67 -11.71 -11.47
CA LYS A 73 -0.55 -10.76 -11.32
C LYS A 73 -0.40 -9.81 -12.52
N ARG A 74 -0.70 -10.30 -13.73
CA ARG A 74 -0.62 -9.54 -14.99
C ARG A 74 -1.62 -8.39 -15.09
N LEU A 75 -2.63 -8.35 -14.22
CA LEU A 75 -3.66 -7.29 -14.17
C LEU A 75 -3.36 -6.23 -13.11
N LEU A 76 -2.21 -6.31 -12.40
CA LEU A 76 -1.76 -5.30 -11.46
C LEU A 76 -1.27 -4.07 -12.23
N LEU A 77 -2.07 -3.00 -12.27
CA LEU A 77 -1.72 -1.76 -12.98
C LEU A 77 -1.15 -0.67 -12.08
N SER A 78 -1.40 -0.71 -10.78
CA SER A 78 -0.89 0.29 -9.86
C SER A 78 -0.48 -0.30 -8.52
N PHE A 79 0.58 0.27 -7.96
CA PHE A 79 1.03 0.01 -6.60
C PHE A 79 1.08 1.32 -5.82
N ALA A 80 0.51 1.35 -4.64
CA ALA A 80 0.52 2.53 -3.77
C ALA A 80 1.04 2.18 -2.38
N SER A 81 1.90 3.03 -1.83
CA SER A 81 2.43 2.91 -0.47
C SER A 81 2.71 4.28 0.14
N ASP A 82 3.15 4.32 1.38
CA ASP A 82 3.51 5.52 2.13
C ASP A 82 4.77 6.24 1.62
N GLY A 83 5.54 5.59 0.76
CA GLY A 83 6.77 6.13 0.21
C GLY A 83 8.03 5.78 0.98
N ALA A 84 7.96 4.91 1.99
CA ALA A 84 9.14 4.38 2.66
C ALA A 84 10.15 3.80 1.63
N THR A 85 11.44 3.96 1.90
CA THR A 85 12.50 3.52 0.97
C THR A 85 12.43 2.02 0.68
N VAL A 86 12.00 1.21 1.65
CA VAL A 86 11.79 -0.23 1.46
C VAL A 86 10.70 -0.51 0.42
N MET A 87 9.69 0.35 0.32
CA MET A 87 8.60 0.24 -0.65
C MET A 87 8.94 0.81 -2.02
N THR A 88 9.55 2.00 -2.05
CA THR A 88 9.69 2.81 -3.26
C THR A 88 11.13 2.99 -3.73
N GLY A 89 12.12 2.40 -3.05
CA GLY A 89 13.52 2.49 -3.41
C GLY A 89 13.79 2.10 -4.87
N VAL A 90 14.55 2.94 -5.57
CA VAL A 90 14.73 2.86 -7.04
C VAL A 90 15.46 1.61 -7.51
N ASP A 91 16.31 1.03 -6.67
CA ASP A 91 17.12 -0.14 -7.04
C ASP A 91 16.50 -1.47 -6.58
N ASN A 92 15.97 -1.52 -5.36
CA ASN A 92 15.57 -2.77 -4.71
C ASN A 92 14.28 -2.64 -3.89
N GLY A 93 13.46 -1.60 -4.07
CA GLY A 93 12.19 -1.46 -3.37
C GLY A 93 11.15 -2.49 -3.82
N VAL A 94 10.13 -2.71 -2.98
CA VAL A 94 9.00 -3.61 -3.30
C VAL A 94 8.38 -3.25 -4.65
N ALA A 95 8.26 -1.96 -4.97
CA ALA A 95 7.71 -1.48 -6.24
C ALA A 95 8.51 -1.99 -7.45
N VAL A 96 9.84 -1.99 -7.35
CA VAL A 96 10.74 -2.51 -8.39
C VAL A 96 10.53 -4.01 -8.56
N LEU A 97 10.52 -4.75 -7.45
CA LEU A 97 10.32 -6.20 -7.46
C LEU A 97 8.95 -6.60 -8.04
N LEU A 98 7.90 -5.84 -7.72
CA LEU A 98 6.57 -6.05 -8.31
C LEU A 98 6.56 -5.75 -9.80
N ARG A 99 7.20 -4.67 -10.23
CA ARG A 99 7.29 -4.30 -11.64
C ARG A 99 8.01 -5.38 -12.45
N ASP A 100 9.13 -5.86 -11.96
CA ASP A 100 9.96 -6.86 -12.65
C ASP A 100 9.30 -8.24 -12.72
N ARG A 101 8.53 -8.59 -11.68
CA ARG A 101 8.01 -9.96 -11.53
C ARG A 101 6.53 -10.11 -11.85
N PHE A 102 5.74 -9.01 -11.79
CA PHE A 102 4.31 -9.04 -12.02
C PHE A 102 3.93 -8.30 -13.31
N MET A 103 4.22 -7.01 -13.39
CA MET A 103 3.79 -6.16 -14.49
C MET A 103 4.73 -4.99 -14.72
N VAL A 104 5.44 -5.00 -15.84
CA VAL A 104 6.45 -3.98 -16.21
C VAL A 104 5.85 -2.56 -16.30
N PHE A 105 4.58 -2.44 -16.71
CA PHE A 105 3.90 -1.14 -16.88
C PHE A 105 3.14 -0.67 -15.64
N MET A 106 3.38 -1.27 -14.49
CA MET A 106 2.74 -0.88 -13.22
C MET A 106 3.10 0.56 -12.86
N VAL A 107 2.08 1.37 -12.57
CA VAL A 107 2.24 2.76 -12.10
C VAL A 107 2.46 2.78 -10.60
N LEU A 108 3.51 3.45 -10.16
CA LEU A 108 3.75 3.72 -8.74
C LEU A 108 2.97 4.96 -8.31
N CYS A 109 2.16 4.81 -7.28
CA CYS A 109 1.41 5.90 -6.67
C CYS A 109 1.89 6.13 -5.24
N HIS A 110 2.12 7.39 -4.88
CA HIS A 110 2.33 7.75 -3.48
C HIS A 110 0.98 7.91 -2.77
N CYS A 111 0.89 7.45 -1.54
CA CYS A 111 -0.28 7.71 -0.69
C CYS A 111 -0.45 9.21 -0.48
N ILE A 112 -1.55 9.77 -1.02
CA ILE A 112 -1.84 11.22 -0.95
C ILE A 112 -2.04 11.65 0.50
N ALA A 113 -2.69 10.83 1.32
CA ALA A 113 -2.92 11.11 2.73
C ALA A 113 -1.58 11.25 3.49
N HIS A 114 -0.64 10.34 3.24
CA HIS A 114 0.69 10.40 3.85
C HIS A 114 1.47 11.65 3.40
N ARG A 115 1.46 11.96 2.10
CA ARG A 115 2.10 13.18 1.57
C ARG A 115 1.48 14.45 2.15
N HIS A 116 0.16 14.46 2.32
CA HIS A 116 -0.53 15.59 2.94
C HIS A 116 -0.14 15.74 4.42
N ALA A 117 -0.08 14.64 5.16
CA ALA A 117 0.35 14.64 6.55
C ALA A 117 1.79 15.15 6.71
N LEU A 118 2.71 14.74 5.84
CA LEU A 118 4.10 15.24 5.82
C LEU A 118 4.14 16.75 5.51
N ALA A 119 3.41 17.21 4.50
CA ALA A 119 3.34 18.63 4.15
C ALA A 119 2.76 19.47 5.28
N CYS A 120 1.75 18.96 6.00
CA CYS A 120 1.22 19.63 7.18
C CYS A 120 2.25 19.66 8.32
N ALA A 121 2.99 18.60 8.55
CA ALA A 121 4.05 18.54 9.54
C ALA A 121 5.15 19.57 9.23
N ASP A 122 5.63 19.61 8.00
CA ASP A 122 6.65 20.58 7.55
C ASP A 122 6.16 22.03 7.70
N ALA A 123 4.90 22.30 7.31
CA ALA A 123 4.30 23.63 7.42
C ALA A 123 4.07 24.08 8.88
N THR A 124 4.04 23.12 9.81
CA THR A 124 3.82 23.41 11.25
C THR A 124 5.10 23.45 12.06
N GLU A 125 6.23 23.11 11.46
CA GLU A 125 7.52 23.12 12.14
C GLU A 125 7.85 24.56 12.62
N GLY A 126 7.96 24.72 13.93
CA GLY A 126 8.16 26.03 14.60
C GLY A 126 6.88 26.81 14.92
N ASN A 127 5.69 26.38 14.55
CA ASN A 127 4.42 27.02 14.87
C ASN A 127 3.57 26.19 15.84
N HIS A 128 3.60 26.57 17.14
CA HIS A 128 2.90 25.82 18.20
C HIS A 128 1.39 25.67 17.98
N VAL A 129 0.72 26.66 17.38
CA VAL A 129 -0.72 26.62 17.10
C VAL A 129 -1.03 25.61 15.98
N ALA A 130 -0.22 25.61 14.94
CA ALA A 130 -0.37 24.69 13.81
C ALA A 130 -0.04 23.24 14.22
N ILE A 131 0.95 23.03 15.11
CA ILE A 131 1.25 21.70 15.69
C ILE A 131 0.04 21.16 16.47
N PHE A 132 -0.65 22.02 17.22
CA PHE A 132 -1.85 21.61 17.96
C PHE A 132 -2.98 21.17 17.01
N LEU A 133 -3.22 21.94 15.95
CA LEU A 133 -4.26 21.64 14.94
C LEU A 133 -3.94 20.38 14.14
N SER A 134 -2.69 20.16 13.76
CA SER A 134 -2.28 18.94 13.03
C SER A 134 -2.48 17.67 13.86
N ARG A 135 -2.21 17.73 15.17
CA ARG A 135 -2.46 16.61 16.11
C ARG A 135 -3.95 16.29 16.29
N CYS A 136 -4.82 17.30 16.15
CA CYS A 136 -6.27 17.09 16.19
C CYS A 136 -6.78 16.42 14.89
N CYS A 137 -6.23 16.78 13.72
CA CYS A 137 -6.63 16.19 12.43
C CYS A 137 -6.13 14.75 12.20
N MET A 138 -5.06 14.31 12.86
CA MET A 138 -4.53 12.94 12.74
C MET A 138 -5.22 11.91 13.64
N LYS A 139 -6.26 12.27 14.37
CA LYS A 139 -7.02 11.37 15.28
C LYS A 139 -8.31 10.80 14.68
N TYR A 140 -8.52 10.97 13.34
CA TYR A 140 -9.67 10.39 12.65
C TYR A 140 -9.25 9.57 11.45
#